data_d207b7fbb44c286c78d0632af5a5afa3
#
_entry.id   d207b7fbb44c286c78d0632af5a5afa3
#
_cell.length_a   1.000
_cell.length_b   1.000
_cell.length_c   1.000
_cell.angle_alpha   90.00
_cell.angle_beta   90.00
_cell.angle_gamma   90.00
#
_symmetry.space_group_name_H-M   'P 1'
#
loop_
_entity.id
_entity.type
_entity.pdbx_description
1 polymer ?
#
loop_
_entity_poly.entity_id
_entity_poly.type
_entity_poly.pdbx_seq_one_letter_code
_entity_poly.pdbx_strand_id
1 'polypeptide(L)'
;MAYLLQNGRPVLASPISSGRYGHLTKGGSFKILEKERTHYSSMYGRIVDARGNTIVADADADMPVPPGGKFIPAPMHYFMRFCGADGMHAGYLPGYPASHGCVRMPEQYAIAFFNSVGVGTPVSVFGRTSAGRYYSDRSQSAFLRRPRFGPPIGPRLAPPPPPWWR
;
A
#
# COMPACT_ATOMS: atom_id res chain seq x y z
N MET A 1 -4.92 8.81 1.68
CA MET A 1 -6.27 8.25 1.46
C MET A 1 -6.33 7.63 0.08
N ALA A 2 -6.98 6.47 -0.07
CA ALA A 2 -7.39 5.92 -1.36
C ALA A 2 -8.90 6.08 -1.53
N TYR A 3 -9.35 6.36 -2.74
CA TYR A 3 -10.76 6.54 -3.07
C TYR A 3 -11.16 5.59 -4.19
N LEU A 4 -12.20 4.82 -3.98
CA LEU A 4 -12.89 4.10 -5.05
C LEU A 4 -13.91 5.07 -5.69
N LEU A 5 -13.82 5.20 -7.02
CA LEU A 5 -14.70 6.11 -7.75
C LEU A 5 -15.69 5.30 -8.62
N GLN A 6 -16.95 5.72 -8.62
CA GLN A 6 -17.96 5.26 -9.55
C GLN A 6 -18.54 6.48 -10.28
N ASN A 7 -18.47 6.49 -11.60
CA ASN A 7 -18.89 7.63 -12.42
C ASN A 7 -18.26 8.97 -11.98
N GLY A 8 -16.95 8.92 -11.62
CA GLY A 8 -16.20 10.07 -11.15
C GLY A 8 -16.53 10.55 -9.73
N ARG A 9 -17.41 9.86 -8.99
CA ARG A 9 -17.78 10.19 -7.61
C ARG A 9 -17.17 9.19 -6.63
N PRO A 10 -16.61 9.62 -5.50
CA PRO A 10 -16.10 8.71 -4.49
C PRO A 10 -17.27 7.97 -3.81
N VAL A 11 -17.21 6.63 -3.87
CA VAL A 11 -18.18 5.72 -3.22
C VAL A 11 -17.59 5.01 -2.00
N LEU A 12 -16.25 4.94 -1.91
CA LEU A 12 -15.55 4.38 -0.76
C LEU A 12 -14.23 5.12 -0.56
N ALA A 13 -13.85 5.37 0.69
CA ALA A 13 -12.60 5.98 1.07
C ALA A 13 -11.88 5.10 2.10
N SER A 14 -10.58 4.85 1.90
CA SER A 14 -9.73 4.07 2.80
C SER A 14 -8.56 4.91 3.30
N PRO A 15 -8.23 4.84 4.61
CA PRO A 15 -6.90 5.25 5.04
C PRO A 15 -5.85 4.37 4.38
N ILE A 16 -4.65 4.90 4.19
CA ILE A 16 -3.54 4.17 3.57
C ILE A 16 -2.22 4.46 4.27
N SER A 17 -1.25 3.54 4.09
CA SER A 17 0.16 3.79 4.31
C SER A 17 0.89 3.54 2.99
N SER A 18 1.49 4.60 2.42
CA SER A 18 2.23 4.57 1.15
C SER A 18 3.73 4.33 1.37
N GLY A 19 4.51 4.39 0.29
CA GLY A 19 5.96 4.26 0.31
C GLY A 19 6.65 5.28 1.22
N ARG A 20 7.59 4.79 2.01
CA ARG A 20 8.46 5.61 2.90
C ARG A 20 9.48 6.42 2.09
N TYR A 21 10.19 7.33 2.76
CA TYR A 21 11.33 8.02 2.15
C TYR A 21 12.34 7.03 1.57
N GLY A 22 12.84 7.29 0.36
CA GLY A 22 13.70 6.37 -0.40
C GLY A 22 12.96 5.29 -1.19
N HIS A 23 11.69 5.01 -0.87
CA HIS A 23 10.85 3.99 -1.51
C HIS A 23 9.45 4.54 -1.80
N LEU A 24 9.37 5.72 -2.40
CA LEU A 24 8.10 6.41 -2.61
C LEU A 24 7.21 5.63 -3.60
N THR A 25 5.93 5.51 -3.28
CA THR A 25 4.93 5.06 -4.24
C THR A 25 4.96 5.97 -5.46
N LYS A 26 5.05 5.39 -6.65
CA LYS A 26 5.13 6.14 -7.91
C LYS A 26 3.84 6.91 -8.14
N GLY A 27 3.98 8.23 -8.37
CA GLY A 27 2.86 9.08 -8.80
C GLY A 27 2.64 8.96 -10.31
N GLY A 28 1.38 9.13 -10.74
CA GLY A 28 1.01 9.11 -12.16
C GLY A 28 -0.33 8.46 -12.43
N SER A 29 -0.60 8.22 -13.71
CA SER A 29 -1.80 7.53 -14.19
C SER A 29 -1.43 6.13 -14.63
N PHE A 30 -2.09 5.16 -14.04
CA PHE A 30 -1.86 3.73 -14.21
C PHE A 30 -3.17 3.00 -14.47
N LYS A 31 -3.10 1.68 -14.58
CA LYS A 31 -4.23 0.75 -14.59
C LYS A 31 -3.91 -0.42 -13.67
N ILE A 32 -4.94 -1.08 -13.16
CA ILE A 32 -4.75 -2.38 -12.51
C ILE A 32 -4.23 -3.37 -13.57
N LEU A 33 -3.06 -3.92 -13.32
CA LEU A 33 -2.36 -4.85 -14.21
C LEU A 33 -2.66 -6.31 -13.86
N GLU A 34 -2.83 -6.57 -12.56
CA GLU A 34 -2.97 -7.91 -12.00
C GLU A 34 -3.70 -7.86 -10.68
N LYS A 35 -4.39 -8.95 -10.32
CA LYS A 35 -5.08 -9.12 -9.05
C LYS A 35 -4.84 -10.51 -8.50
N GLU A 36 -4.38 -10.59 -7.24
CA GLU A 36 -4.15 -11.86 -6.54
C GLU A 36 -4.74 -11.80 -5.13
N ARG A 37 -5.52 -12.82 -4.73
CA ARG A 37 -6.05 -12.90 -3.36
C ARG A 37 -4.96 -13.11 -2.33
N THR A 38 -3.97 -13.92 -2.68
CA THR A 38 -2.84 -14.26 -1.83
C THR A 38 -1.58 -14.03 -2.62
N HIS A 39 -0.95 -12.90 -2.43
CA HIS A 39 0.34 -12.54 -3.01
C HIS A 39 1.39 -12.48 -1.92
N TYR A 40 2.63 -12.83 -2.26
CA TYR A 40 3.78 -12.71 -1.39
C TYR A 40 4.85 -11.86 -2.06
N SER A 41 5.47 -10.97 -1.29
CA SER A 41 6.55 -10.16 -1.82
C SER A 41 7.74 -11.03 -2.23
N SER A 42 8.26 -10.83 -3.44
CA SER A 42 9.51 -11.44 -3.87
C SER A 42 10.76 -10.72 -3.34
N MET A 43 10.59 -9.50 -2.82
CA MET A 43 11.70 -8.61 -2.44
C MET A 43 11.79 -8.36 -0.94
N TYR A 44 10.68 -8.40 -0.22
CA TYR A 44 10.59 -7.97 1.19
C TYR A 44 9.95 -9.03 2.06
N GLY A 45 10.43 -9.13 3.29
CA GLY A 45 9.95 -10.11 4.23
C GLY A 45 10.56 -9.95 5.61
N ARG A 46 10.75 -11.06 6.28
CA ARG A 46 11.46 -11.13 7.56
C ARG A 46 12.41 -12.33 7.55
N ILE A 47 13.49 -12.23 8.31
CA ILE A 47 14.37 -13.36 8.55
C ILE A 47 14.08 -13.93 9.94
N VAL A 48 13.93 -15.24 10.02
CA VAL A 48 13.76 -15.98 11.27
C VAL A 48 14.98 -16.87 11.51
N ASP A 49 15.27 -17.14 12.80
CA ASP A 49 16.29 -18.10 13.20
C ASP A 49 15.83 -19.56 13.04
N ALA A 50 16.69 -20.52 13.39
CA ALA A 50 16.38 -21.96 13.36
C ALA A 50 15.22 -22.36 14.28
N ARG A 51 14.88 -21.53 15.28
CA ARG A 51 13.76 -21.73 16.23
C ARG A 51 12.48 -21.05 15.76
N GLY A 52 12.51 -20.29 14.65
CA GLY A 52 11.37 -19.54 14.12
C GLY A 52 11.20 -18.14 14.72
N ASN A 53 12.12 -17.66 15.56
CA ASN A 53 12.06 -16.31 16.09
C ASN A 53 12.48 -15.30 15.02
N THR A 54 11.75 -14.19 14.90
CA THR A 54 12.12 -13.11 13.98
C THR A 54 13.36 -12.39 14.49
N ILE A 55 14.43 -12.41 13.68
CA ILE A 55 15.70 -11.71 13.95
C ILE A 55 15.86 -10.46 13.10
N VAL A 56 15.24 -10.40 11.91
CA VAL A 56 15.14 -9.18 11.09
C VAL A 56 13.68 -9.05 10.64
N ALA A 57 12.99 -8.02 11.10
CA ALA A 57 11.56 -7.85 10.84
C ALA A 57 11.26 -7.17 9.47
N ASP A 58 12.19 -6.42 8.93
CA ASP A 58 12.09 -5.70 7.65
C ASP A 58 13.33 -6.06 6.83
N ALA A 59 13.29 -7.25 6.23
CA ALA A 59 14.40 -7.84 5.49
C ALA A 59 14.17 -7.74 3.99
N ASP A 60 15.25 -7.43 3.26
CA ASP A 60 15.32 -7.61 1.81
C ASP A 60 15.67 -9.07 1.48
N ALA A 61 15.18 -9.57 0.35
CA ALA A 61 15.33 -10.97 -0.04
C ALA A 61 16.79 -11.38 -0.33
N ASP A 62 17.67 -10.40 -0.56
CA ASP A 62 19.11 -10.58 -0.79
C ASP A 62 19.96 -10.50 0.51
N MET A 63 19.33 -10.19 1.65
CA MET A 63 20.04 -10.19 2.93
C MET A 63 20.51 -11.60 3.31
N PRO A 64 21.72 -11.74 3.91
CA PRO A 64 22.23 -13.02 4.33
C PRO A 64 21.35 -13.64 5.43
N VAL A 65 20.98 -14.89 5.23
CA VAL A 65 20.22 -15.69 6.21
C VAL A 65 21.20 -16.50 7.05
N PRO A 66 21.14 -16.43 8.40
CA PRO A 66 22.04 -17.18 9.26
C PRO A 66 21.79 -18.70 9.13
N PRO A 67 22.78 -19.54 9.51
CA PRO A 67 22.65 -21.00 9.45
C PRO A 67 21.38 -21.49 10.17
N GLY A 68 20.60 -22.33 9.48
CA GLY A 68 19.32 -22.86 9.98
C GLY A 68 18.15 -21.87 9.98
N GLY A 69 18.38 -20.60 9.66
CA GLY A 69 17.33 -19.60 9.51
C GLY A 69 16.61 -19.66 8.17
N LYS A 70 15.59 -18.82 8.01
CA LYS A 70 14.80 -18.73 6.76
C LYS A 70 14.38 -17.28 6.49
N PHE A 71 14.35 -16.90 5.22
CA PHE A 71 13.63 -15.72 4.77
C PHE A 71 12.14 -16.09 4.61
N ILE A 72 11.25 -15.28 5.21
CA ILE A 72 9.81 -15.43 5.13
C ILE A 72 9.25 -14.22 4.37
N PRO A 73 8.75 -14.42 3.14
CA PRO A 73 8.17 -13.34 2.34
C PRO A 73 7.01 -12.64 3.04
N ALA A 74 6.90 -11.33 2.86
CA ALA A 74 5.79 -10.56 3.42
C ALA A 74 4.48 -10.90 2.69
N PRO A 75 3.40 -11.27 3.41
CA PRO A 75 2.11 -11.49 2.79
C PRO A 75 1.48 -10.16 2.36
N MET A 76 0.91 -10.15 1.15
CA MET A 76 0.22 -9.02 0.56
C MET A 76 -1.15 -9.49 0.04
N HIS A 77 -2.09 -9.74 0.97
CA HIS A 77 -3.43 -10.23 0.63
C HIS A 77 -4.23 -9.18 -0.15
N TYR A 78 -5.07 -9.64 -1.06
CA TYR A 78 -5.90 -8.81 -1.95
C TYR A 78 -5.07 -7.82 -2.76
N PHE A 79 -3.97 -8.32 -3.32
CA PHE A 79 -3.02 -7.53 -4.08
C PHE A 79 -3.61 -7.09 -5.43
N MET A 80 -3.44 -5.81 -5.73
CA MET A 80 -3.86 -5.16 -6.97
C MET A 80 -2.67 -4.38 -7.51
N ARG A 81 -1.92 -4.99 -8.44
CA ARG A 81 -0.73 -4.38 -9.06
C ARG A 81 -1.13 -3.25 -9.99
N PHE A 82 -0.44 -2.12 -9.93
CA PHE A 82 -0.70 -1.01 -10.85
C PHE A 82 0.56 -0.43 -11.52
N CYS A 83 1.76 -0.62 -10.95
CA CYS A 83 3.00 -0.06 -11.53
C CYS A 83 4.23 -0.89 -11.15
N GLY A 84 4.85 -1.58 -12.10
CA GLY A 84 6.02 -2.41 -11.82
C GLY A 84 5.72 -3.46 -10.75
N ALA A 85 6.42 -3.41 -9.60
CA ALA A 85 6.15 -4.23 -8.42
C ALA A 85 5.15 -3.58 -7.45
N ASP A 86 4.78 -2.30 -7.64
CA ASP A 86 3.90 -1.58 -6.74
C ASP A 86 2.44 -1.96 -6.95
N GLY A 87 1.73 -2.20 -5.86
CA GLY A 87 0.31 -2.50 -5.83
C GLY A 87 -0.36 -2.00 -4.55
N MET A 88 -1.67 -2.10 -4.51
CA MET A 88 -2.47 -1.91 -3.29
C MET A 88 -2.75 -3.27 -2.67
N HIS A 89 -2.72 -3.39 -1.34
CA HIS A 89 -2.99 -4.65 -0.65
C HIS A 89 -3.40 -4.43 0.81
N ALA A 90 -3.93 -5.46 1.46
CA ALA A 90 -4.16 -5.47 2.89
C ALA A 90 -2.85 -5.36 3.66
N GLY A 91 -2.79 -4.51 4.68
CA GLY A 91 -1.59 -4.37 5.48
C GLY A 91 -1.77 -3.45 6.69
N TYR A 92 -0.83 -3.53 7.61
CA TYR A 92 -0.82 -2.68 8.79
C TYR A 92 -0.50 -1.22 8.43
N LEU A 93 -1.25 -0.31 9.03
CA LEU A 93 -1.08 1.14 8.90
C LEU A 93 -0.53 1.73 10.19
N PRO A 94 0.75 2.12 10.25
CA PRO A 94 1.33 2.77 11.43
C PRO A 94 0.89 4.23 11.60
N GLY A 95 0.17 4.81 10.64
CA GLY A 95 -0.25 6.22 10.64
C GLY A 95 0.68 7.14 9.84
N TYR A 96 1.73 6.59 9.25
CA TYR A 96 2.69 7.30 8.39
C TYR A 96 3.09 6.44 7.19
N PRO A 97 3.73 7.00 6.14
CA PRO A 97 4.29 6.23 5.03
C PRO A 97 5.37 5.27 5.51
N ALA A 98 5.16 3.95 5.32
CA ALA A 98 6.02 2.91 5.89
C ALA A 98 6.29 1.73 4.95
N SER A 99 5.79 1.76 3.69
CA SER A 99 6.01 0.68 2.74
C SER A 99 7.26 0.91 1.87
N HIS A 100 7.60 -0.07 1.05
CA HIS A 100 8.66 0.01 0.05
C HIS A 100 8.14 0.36 -1.37
N GLY A 101 7.00 1.06 -1.46
CA GLY A 101 6.37 1.48 -2.73
C GLY A 101 4.90 1.11 -2.79
N CYS A 102 4.52 -0.05 -2.32
CA CYS A 102 3.12 -0.48 -2.27
C CYS A 102 2.25 0.43 -1.40
N VAL A 103 0.94 0.37 -1.61
CA VAL A 103 -0.07 1.06 -0.81
C VAL A 103 -0.77 0.07 0.09
N ARG A 104 -0.50 0.16 1.39
CA ARG A 104 -1.19 -0.65 2.41
C ARG A 104 -2.52 -0.02 2.78
N MET A 105 -3.54 -0.83 2.97
CA MET A 105 -4.86 -0.42 3.47
C MET A 105 -5.39 -1.44 4.47
N PRO A 106 -6.31 -1.07 5.39
CA PRO A 106 -6.95 -2.04 6.27
C PRO A 106 -7.64 -3.13 5.46
N GLU A 107 -7.66 -4.36 5.97
CA GLU A 107 -8.09 -5.55 5.23
C GLU A 107 -9.50 -5.42 4.67
N GLN A 108 -10.47 -4.92 5.46
CA GLN A 108 -11.84 -4.73 4.99
C GLN A 108 -11.94 -3.80 3.77
N TYR A 109 -11.09 -2.78 3.70
CA TYR A 109 -11.03 -1.90 2.53
C TYR A 109 -10.31 -2.56 1.36
N ALA A 110 -9.23 -3.29 1.61
CA ALA A 110 -8.54 -4.06 0.56
C ALA A 110 -9.49 -5.06 -0.10
N ILE A 111 -10.30 -5.76 0.69
CA ILE A 111 -11.35 -6.67 0.19
C ILE A 111 -12.37 -5.91 -0.66
N ALA A 112 -12.90 -4.78 -0.15
CA ALA A 112 -13.90 -3.99 -0.86
C ALA A 112 -13.37 -3.44 -2.19
N PHE A 113 -12.15 -2.87 -2.20
CA PHE A 113 -11.49 -2.40 -3.41
C PHE A 113 -11.24 -3.56 -4.38
N PHE A 114 -10.67 -4.66 -3.89
CA PHE A 114 -10.37 -5.84 -4.70
C PHE A 114 -11.62 -6.39 -5.40
N ASN A 115 -12.75 -6.46 -4.72
CA ASN A 115 -14.00 -6.97 -5.28
C ASN A 115 -14.67 -5.97 -6.26
N SER A 116 -14.37 -4.69 -6.14
CA SER A 116 -15.02 -3.63 -6.92
C SER A 116 -14.28 -3.27 -8.21
N VAL A 117 -12.98 -3.61 -8.33
CA VAL A 117 -12.18 -3.26 -9.51
C VAL A 117 -11.76 -4.50 -10.29
N GLY A 118 -11.54 -4.34 -11.60
CA GLY A 118 -11.00 -5.36 -12.49
C GLY A 118 -9.62 -4.97 -13.02
N VAL A 119 -8.94 -5.92 -13.68
CA VAL A 119 -7.76 -5.61 -14.50
C VAL A 119 -8.17 -4.58 -15.56
N GLY A 120 -7.34 -3.57 -15.78
CA GLY A 120 -7.63 -2.44 -16.66
C GLY A 120 -8.31 -1.25 -15.98
N THR A 121 -8.83 -1.39 -14.75
CA THR A 121 -9.40 -0.26 -14.00
C THR A 121 -8.37 0.86 -13.84
N PRO A 122 -8.69 2.12 -14.21
CA PRO A 122 -7.78 3.25 -14.07
C PRO A 122 -7.40 3.51 -12.61
N VAL A 123 -6.13 3.82 -12.38
CA VAL A 123 -5.57 4.20 -11.08
C VAL A 123 -4.81 5.51 -11.23
N SER A 124 -5.18 6.52 -10.46
CA SER A 124 -4.45 7.79 -10.39
C SER A 124 -3.79 7.92 -9.03
N VAL A 125 -2.47 8.06 -9.01
CA VAL A 125 -1.66 8.26 -7.80
C VAL A 125 -1.11 9.67 -7.81
N PHE A 126 -1.47 10.46 -6.80
CA PHE A 126 -0.99 11.83 -6.65
C PHE A 126 -0.77 12.16 -5.16
N GLY A 127 0.10 13.11 -4.89
CA GLY A 127 0.38 13.54 -3.52
C GLY A 127 1.69 14.32 -3.42
N ARG A 128 2.01 14.77 -2.20
CA ARG A 128 3.32 15.37 -1.90
C ARG A 128 4.32 14.25 -1.66
N THR A 129 5.47 14.34 -2.34
CA THR A 129 6.65 13.60 -1.89
C THR A 129 7.22 14.30 -0.66
N SER A 130 7.90 13.57 0.22
CA SER A 130 8.60 14.14 1.37
C SER A 130 9.65 15.21 1.00
N ALA A 131 10.00 15.34 -0.28
CA ALA A 131 10.89 16.36 -0.84
C ALA A 131 10.16 17.64 -1.31
N GLY A 132 8.88 17.81 -1.02
CA GLY A 132 8.10 19.04 -1.34
C GLY A 132 7.78 19.26 -2.81
N ARG A 133 8.14 18.37 -3.71
CA ARG A 133 7.77 18.47 -5.13
C ARG A 133 6.40 17.88 -5.39
N TYR A 134 5.52 18.72 -5.95
CA TYR A 134 4.26 18.23 -6.52
C TYR A 134 4.56 17.50 -7.82
N TYR A 135 4.15 16.24 -7.91
CA TYR A 135 4.03 15.58 -9.20
C TYR A 135 2.69 16.02 -9.81
N SER A 136 2.74 17.05 -10.64
CA SER A 136 1.56 17.49 -11.43
C SER A 136 1.70 16.93 -12.83
N ASP A 137 0.99 15.86 -13.13
CA ASP A 137 0.66 15.56 -14.52
C ASP A 137 -0.36 16.61 -14.98
N ARG A 138 0.02 17.45 -15.94
CA ARG A 138 -0.82 18.51 -16.49
C ARG A 138 -2.10 18.01 -17.18
N SER A 139 -2.26 16.71 -17.37
CA SER A 139 -3.44 16.10 -17.98
C SER A 139 -4.64 15.94 -17.05
N GLN A 140 -4.48 16.17 -15.72
CA GLN A 140 -5.53 15.88 -14.72
C GLN A 140 -6.21 17.09 -14.11
N SER A 141 -5.93 18.32 -14.58
CA SER A 141 -6.58 19.53 -14.05
C SER A 141 -8.10 19.60 -14.24
N ALA A 142 -8.71 18.70 -15.02
CA ALA A 142 -10.14 18.62 -15.26
C ALA A 142 -10.92 17.81 -14.19
N PHE A 143 -10.26 16.98 -13.38
CA PHE A 143 -10.95 16.06 -12.47
C PHE A 143 -11.03 16.52 -11.00
N LEU A 144 -10.30 17.55 -10.60
CA LEU A 144 -10.22 17.99 -9.21
C LEU A 144 -11.01 19.27 -8.93
N ARG A 145 -12.32 19.29 -9.20
CA ARG A 145 -13.20 20.13 -8.40
C ARG A 145 -13.31 19.48 -7.01
N ARG A 146 -12.66 20.09 -6.02
CA ARG A 146 -12.71 19.67 -4.61
C ARG A 146 -14.15 19.42 -4.16
N PRO A 147 -14.51 18.23 -3.65
CA PRO A 147 -15.71 18.09 -2.87
C PRO A 147 -15.52 18.93 -1.60
N ARG A 148 -16.50 19.79 -1.26
CA ARG A 148 -16.56 20.47 0.04
C ARG A 148 -16.94 19.41 1.09
N PHE A 149 -15.97 18.70 1.63
CA PHE A 149 -16.14 17.96 2.87
C PHE A 149 -15.52 18.80 4.00
N GLY A 150 -16.24 18.88 5.13
CA GLY A 150 -15.80 19.58 6.34
C GLY A 150 -14.45 19.06 6.86
N PRO A 151 -13.85 19.74 7.86
CA PRO A 151 -12.53 19.42 8.36
C PRO A 151 -12.49 17.95 8.83
N PRO A 152 -11.38 17.23 8.58
CA PRO A 152 -11.23 15.85 9.05
C PRO A 152 -11.26 15.83 10.57
N ILE A 153 -12.08 14.95 11.13
CA ILE A 153 -12.05 14.60 12.55
C ILE A 153 -10.61 14.14 12.85
N GLY A 154 -9.96 14.73 13.85
CA GLY A 154 -8.56 14.55 14.19
C GLY A 154 -8.12 13.09 14.32
N PRO A 155 -6.82 12.82 14.31
CA PRO A 155 -6.28 11.47 14.24
C PRO A 155 -6.68 10.67 15.47
N ARG A 156 -7.56 9.68 15.31
CA ARG A 156 -7.66 8.61 16.30
C ARG A 156 -6.37 7.78 16.18
N LEU A 157 -5.65 7.64 17.29
CA LEU A 157 -4.51 6.73 17.40
C LEU A 157 -4.92 5.35 16.85
N ALA A 158 -4.13 4.83 15.92
CA ALA A 158 -4.36 3.49 15.41
C ALA A 158 -4.28 2.46 16.55
N PRO A 159 -5.17 1.47 16.60
CA PRO A 159 -5.06 0.39 17.57
C PRO A 159 -3.73 -0.37 17.38
N PRO A 160 -3.16 -0.95 18.44
CA PRO A 160 -1.94 -1.75 18.34
C PRO A 160 -2.16 -2.93 17.37
N PRO A 161 -1.10 -3.38 16.67
CA PRO A 161 -1.20 -4.50 15.76
C PRO A 161 -1.66 -5.76 16.49
N PRO A 162 -2.48 -6.60 15.85
CA PRO A 162 -2.92 -7.85 16.43
C PRO A 162 -1.73 -8.81 16.66
N PRO A 163 -1.81 -9.76 17.61
CA PRO A 163 -0.69 -10.60 18.05
C PRO A 163 0.03 -11.40 16.94
N TRP A 164 -0.66 -11.68 15.85
CA TRP A 164 -0.12 -12.40 14.70
C TRP A 164 0.78 -11.54 13.77
N TRP A 165 0.98 -10.26 14.09
CA TRP A 165 1.90 -9.34 13.41
C TRP A 165 3.29 -9.26 14.04
N ARG A 166 3.52 -9.95 15.16
CA ARG A 166 4.84 -10.00 15.83
C ARG A 166 5.62 -11.24 15.42
#